data_c56dd97fcea52c2e7ac2cc0fdc3d48a5
#
_entry.id   c56dd97fcea52c2e7ac2cc0fdc3d48a5
#
_cell.length_a   1.000
_cell.length_b   1.000
_cell.length_c   1.000
_cell.angle_alpha   90.00
_cell.angle_beta   90.00
_cell.angle_gamma   90.00
#
_symmetry.space_group_name_H-M   'P 1'
#
loop_
_entity.id
_entity.type
_entity.pdbx_description
1 polymer ?
#
loop_
_entity_poly.entity_id
_entity_poly.type
_entity_poly.pdbx_seq_one_letter_code
_entity_poly.pdbx_strand_id
1 'polypeptide(L)'
;MVTIGLGNLNVIAPIVSMFFLISYGLLNYATYYETRAASPFFRPRFKWYDGRLSLLGGLSCLGVMLAINISAGLISVAVLFSIYQYLRRTAGPARWADGSRSYHLQKVREHLLAAAAEPEHPRDWRPQLLLFSDRPERRAPLLTLAAWITGNTGLISVVQIIEEHGAKAIKLQKETKKELEKETAAYNLGAFPLVVTASNFEQGVDMLVQASGIGPLQTNTILFGWLSKETSRRPHIRKTLYDKRLKRIFKQGRNLIVLDAKKDRWQEMLMVPETERRIDVWWWDDATGRLMLLLAHLITRSKDWDDARIRVLSTKKKTDATGPVENLKTFLDDVRITADAVELEMVDAETVEEQSGDASLVLMPFQIKADCSLGPFGEPVEHIIDRLSSVAMVLAAEDIDLEAEPEEGKAGEMASILDRLTDTEKKAQRAEKELEKVSRELDEKLARLSEIEKTETEPSKIHKMRNEVFDAEAAVEKAVRKTAKAEAKTRYAAQEVANAGANVPEELSQDLTSSDDPKESTPKLP
;
A
#
# COMPACT_ATOMS: atom_id res chain seq x y z
N MET A 1 25.10 -10.88 57.26
CA MET A 1 25.62 -12.03 58.01
C MET A 1 26.87 -12.64 57.39
N VAL A 2 26.94 -12.92 56.10
CA VAL A 2 28.15 -13.53 55.43
C VAL A 2 29.37 -12.61 55.48
N THR A 3 29.20 -11.30 55.34
CA THR A 3 30.28 -10.30 55.38
C THR A 3 30.95 -10.13 56.76
N ILE A 4 30.17 -10.36 57.84
CA ILE A 4 30.68 -10.28 59.23
C ILE A 4 31.59 -11.47 59.57
N GLY A 5 31.33 -12.65 58.94
CA GLY A 5 32.14 -13.86 59.13
C GLY A 5 33.50 -13.82 58.45
N LEU A 6 33.74 -12.91 57.51
CA LEU A 6 35.00 -12.80 56.77
C LEU A 6 36.08 -11.99 57.54
N GLY A 7 35.72 -11.25 58.59
CA GLY A 7 36.62 -10.63 59.56
C GLY A 7 37.73 -9.68 59.04
N ASN A 8 37.83 -9.49 57.71
CA ASN A 8 38.87 -8.70 57.08
C ASN A 8 38.32 -7.44 56.41
N LEU A 9 38.62 -6.27 56.99
CA LEU A 9 38.15 -4.97 56.53
C LEU A 9 38.56 -4.67 55.07
N ASN A 10 39.71 -5.17 54.64
CA ASN A 10 40.18 -4.97 53.26
C ASN A 10 39.38 -5.73 52.20
N VAL A 11 38.63 -6.76 52.61
CA VAL A 11 37.72 -7.50 51.71
C VAL A 11 36.32 -6.91 51.76
N ILE A 12 35.87 -6.43 52.92
CA ILE A 12 34.52 -5.91 53.12
C ILE A 12 34.36 -4.54 52.44
N ALA A 13 35.33 -3.65 52.55
CA ALA A 13 35.23 -2.29 52.01
C ALA A 13 35.01 -2.24 50.48
N PRO A 14 35.78 -3.01 49.64
CA PRO A 14 35.51 -3.07 48.22
C PRO A 14 34.11 -3.61 47.88
N ILE A 15 33.65 -4.64 48.56
CA ILE A 15 32.31 -5.23 48.31
C ILE A 15 31.20 -4.21 48.57
N VAL A 16 31.27 -3.49 49.67
CA VAL A 16 30.30 -2.43 50.02
C VAL A 16 30.35 -1.29 49.01
N SER A 17 31.57 -0.87 48.61
CA SER A 17 31.75 0.15 47.59
C SER A 17 31.16 -0.25 46.24
N MET A 18 31.36 -1.51 45.81
CA MET A 18 30.75 -2.06 44.58
C MET A 18 29.23 -2.04 44.64
N PHE A 19 28.63 -2.41 45.78
CA PHE A 19 27.20 -2.35 45.98
C PHE A 19 26.62 -0.93 45.80
N PHE A 20 27.25 0.08 46.39
CA PHE A 20 26.84 1.47 46.23
C PHE A 20 27.03 1.96 44.81
N LEU A 21 28.16 1.67 44.16
CA LEU A 21 28.43 2.06 42.77
C LEU A 21 27.42 1.47 41.81
N ILE A 22 27.07 0.18 41.97
CA ILE A 22 26.02 -0.47 41.17
C ILE A 22 24.68 0.23 41.42
N SER A 23 24.29 0.48 42.65
CA SER A 23 23.02 1.10 43.00
C SER A 23 22.88 2.49 42.39
N TYR A 24 23.90 3.34 42.54
CA TYR A 24 23.91 4.69 41.96
C TYR A 24 24.03 4.65 40.43
N GLY A 25 24.82 3.74 39.88
CA GLY A 25 24.94 3.53 38.44
C GLY A 25 23.60 3.15 37.79
N LEU A 26 22.87 2.22 38.42
CA LEU A 26 21.53 1.82 37.97
C LEU A 26 20.49 2.95 38.08
N LEU A 27 20.52 3.73 39.20
CA LEU A 27 19.65 4.88 39.34
C LEU A 27 19.89 5.92 38.25
N ASN A 28 21.13 6.23 37.95
CA ASN A 28 21.50 7.14 36.87
C ASN A 28 21.08 6.60 35.50
N TYR A 29 21.29 5.30 35.24
CA TYR A 29 20.86 4.68 33.99
C TYR A 29 19.34 4.67 33.85
N ALA A 30 18.59 4.34 34.89
CA ALA A 30 17.14 4.38 34.89
C ALA A 30 16.62 5.81 34.62
N THR A 31 17.22 6.80 35.22
CA THR A 31 16.89 8.21 35.02
C THR A 31 17.16 8.65 33.56
N TYR A 32 18.29 8.24 32.98
CA TYR A 32 18.60 8.46 31.58
C TYR A 32 17.56 7.79 30.65
N TYR A 33 17.19 6.55 30.93
CA TYR A 33 16.22 5.80 30.15
C TYR A 33 14.82 6.45 30.20
N GLU A 34 14.34 6.85 31.38
CA GLU A 34 13.07 7.55 31.54
C GLU A 34 13.05 8.91 30.81
N THR A 35 14.20 9.61 30.78
CA THR A 35 14.31 10.85 30.00
C THR A 35 14.14 10.59 28.52
N ARG A 36 14.76 9.52 28.00
CA ARG A 36 14.63 9.14 26.59
C ARG A 36 13.24 8.61 26.22
N ALA A 37 12.57 8.00 27.18
CA ALA A 37 11.18 7.58 27.02
C ALA A 37 10.22 8.77 26.93
N ALA A 38 10.66 9.97 27.31
CA ALA A 38 9.89 11.23 27.30
C ALA A 38 8.49 11.06 27.91
N SER A 39 8.38 10.24 28.97
CA SER A 39 7.10 10.00 29.63
C SER A 39 6.55 11.29 30.24
N PRO A 40 5.29 11.68 29.98
CA PRO A 40 4.68 12.87 30.61
C PRO A 40 4.62 12.80 32.15
N PHE A 41 4.75 11.59 32.71
CA PHE A 41 4.72 11.33 34.13
C PHE A 41 6.11 11.43 34.79
N PHE A 42 7.18 11.43 33.99
CA PHE A 42 8.52 11.64 34.48
C PHE A 42 8.73 13.14 34.76
N ARG A 43 8.76 13.54 36.04
CA ARG A 43 8.84 14.93 36.50
C ARG A 43 10.00 15.10 37.47
N PRO A 44 11.24 15.26 36.99
CA PRO A 44 12.38 15.48 37.86
C PRO A 44 12.21 16.81 38.63
N ARG A 45 12.43 16.79 39.94
CA ARG A 45 12.30 17.97 40.78
C ARG A 45 13.49 18.95 40.67
N PHE A 46 14.57 18.48 40.05
CA PHE A 46 15.81 19.21 39.96
C PHE A 46 15.83 20.12 38.72
N LYS A 47 16.06 21.42 38.88
CA LYS A 47 16.02 22.41 37.79
C LYS A 47 17.10 22.21 36.71
N TRP A 48 18.26 21.69 37.12
CA TRP A 48 19.44 21.49 36.24
C TRP A 48 19.53 20.05 35.75
N TYR A 49 18.38 19.41 35.60
CA TYR A 49 18.30 18.06 35.15
C TYR A 49 18.63 17.95 33.64
N ASP A 50 19.61 17.10 33.32
CA ASP A 50 19.95 16.68 31.95
C ASP A 50 20.17 15.18 31.94
N GLY A 51 19.47 14.49 31.05
CA GLY A 51 19.61 13.04 30.87
C GLY A 51 21.03 12.61 30.48
N ARG A 52 21.77 13.46 29.78
CA ARG A 52 23.18 13.18 29.41
C ARG A 52 24.08 13.14 30.64
N LEU A 53 23.84 14.02 31.62
CA LEU A 53 24.57 14.00 32.89
C LEU A 53 24.28 12.73 33.68
N SER A 54 23.03 12.25 33.64
CA SER A 54 22.68 10.97 34.28
C SER A 54 23.41 9.80 33.62
N LEU A 55 23.52 9.78 32.29
CA LEU A 55 24.30 8.76 31.59
C LEU A 55 25.79 8.82 31.99
N LEU A 56 26.38 10.02 32.02
CA LEU A 56 27.76 10.22 32.47
C LEU A 56 27.97 9.74 33.91
N GLY A 57 27.01 10.03 34.81
CA GLY A 57 27.03 9.54 36.19
C GLY A 57 27.03 8.00 36.25
N GLY A 58 26.18 7.34 35.44
CA GLY A 58 26.15 5.90 35.36
C GLY A 58 27.46 5.29 34.82
N LEU A 59 28.01 5.87 33.76
CA LEU A 59 29.31 5.46 33.20
C LEU A 59 30.46 5.71 34.15
N SER A 60 30.46 6.82 34.91
CA SER A 60 31.45 7.13 35.94
C SER A 60 31.42 6.09 37.06
N CYS A 61 30.23 5.70 37.54
CA CYS A 61 30.10 4.64 38.53
C CYS A 61 30.71 3.32 38.04
N LEU A 62 30.44 2.94 36.77
CA LEU A 62 31.05 1.76 36.14
C LEU A 62 32.57 1.90 36.04
N GLY A 63 33.07 3.05 35.57
CA GLY A 63 34.52 3.32 35.47
C GLY A 63 35.23 3.20 36.79
N VAL A 64 34.68 3.83 37.86
CA VAL A 64 35.24 3.74 39.22
C VAL A 64 35.22 2.30 39.74
N MET A 65 34.13 1.57 39.50
CA MET A 65 34.02 0.15 39.88
C MET A 65 35.12 -0.72 39.26
N LEU A 66 35.39 -0.52 37.97
CA LEU A 66 36.47 -1.22 37.27
C LEU A 66 37.85 -0.75 37.72
N ALA A 67 38.05 0.52 38.05
CA ALA A 67 39.30 1.07 38.55
C ALA A 67 39.68 0.54 39.97
N ILE A 68 38.67 0.30 40.84
CA ILE A 68 38.91 -0.28 42.15
C ILE A 68 39.34 -1.75 42.05
N ASN A 69 38.58 -2.57 41.31
CA ASN A 69 38.89 -3.96 41.12
C ASN A 69 38.17 -4.52 39.87
N ILE A 70 38.90 -4.80 38.82
CA ILE A 70 38.33 -5.26 37.54
C ILE A 70 37.57 -6.60 37.71
N SER A 71 38.13 -7.55 38.43
CA SER A 71 37.53 -8.89 38.58
C SER A 71 36.23 -8.80 39.39
N ALA A 72 36.22 -8.06 40.51
CA ALA A 72 35.02 -7.84 41.33
C ALA A 72 33.97 -7.03 40.55
N GLY A 73 34.39 -6.04 39.78
CA GLY A 73 33.53 -5.26 38.91
C GLY A 73 32.79 -6.10 37.85
N LEU A 74 33.54 -6.93 37.13
CA LEU A 74 32.95 -7.84 36.12
C LEU A 74 31.98 -8.86 36.73
N ILE A 75 32.37 -9.46 37.89
CA ILE A 75 31.49 -10.39 38.61
C ILE A 75 30.18 -9.68 39.02
N SER A 76 30.30 -8.45 39.53
CA SER A 76 29.12 -7.67 39.95
C SER A 76 28.17 -7.34 38.80
N VAL A 77 28.73 -6.97 37.64
CA VAL A 77 27.92 -6.75 36.42
C VAL A 77 27.28 -8.06 35.95
N ALA A 78 28.01 -9.19 35.97
CA ALA A 78 27.47 -10.50 35.60
C ALA A 78 26.30 -10.95 36.51
N VAL A 79 26.46 -10.75 37.82
CA VAL A 79 25.38 -11.02 38.80
C VAL A 79 24.15 -10.16 38.54
N LEU A 80 24.36 -8.86 38.33
CA LEU A 80 23.28 -7.92 38.01
C LEU A 80 22.54 -8.35 36.73
N PHE A 81 23.28 -8.66 35.67
CA PHE A 81 22.71 -9.12 34.41
C PHE A 81 21.93 -10.41 34.58
N SER A 82 22.44 -11.35 35.39
CA SER A 82 21.76 -12.61 35.69
C SER A 82 20.45 -12.37 36.44
N ILE A 83 20.45 -11.47 37.44
CA ILE A 83 19.24 -11.07 38.16
C ILE A 83 18.23 -10.40 37.21
N TYR A 84 18.71 -9.51 36.35
CA TYR A 84 17.86 -8.85 35.35
C TYR A 84 17.21 -9.89 34.40
N GLN A 85 17.97 -10.84 33.87
CA GLN A 85 17.44 -11.89 33.01
C GLN A 85 16.46 -12.82 33.73
N TYR A 86 16.75 -13.15 34.98
CA TYR A 86 15.82 -13.93 35.81
C TYR A 86 14.50 -13.19 36.02
N LEU A 87 14.54 -11.92 36.44
CA LEU A 87 13.35 -11.09 36.63
C LEU A 87 12.57 -10.91 35.32
N ARG A 88 13.26 -10.68 34.21
CA ARG A 88 12.61 -10.56 32.90
C ARG A 88 11.84 -11.81 32.48
N ARG A 89 12.31 -12.99 32.88
CA ARG A 89 11.67 -14.29 32.55
C ARG A 89 10.56 -14.67 33.54
N THR A 90 10.68 -14.26 34.79
CA THR A 90 9.79 -14.73 35.86
C THR A 90 8.81 -13.67 36.35
N ALA A 91 9.13 -12.38 36.19
CA ALA A 91 8.20 -11.31 36.55
C ALA A 91 7.01 -11.33 35.60
N GLY A 92 5.82 -11.51 36.15
CA GLY A 92 4.57 -11.32 35.44
C GLY A 92 4.37 -9.86 35.00
N PRO A 93 3.22 -9.53 34.38
CA PRO A 93 2.96 -8.17 33.91
C PRO A 93 3.12 -7.17 35.06
N ALA A 94 4.01 -6.20 34.88
CA ALA A 94 4.32 -5.21 35.89
C ALA A 94 3.06 -4.42 36.31
N ARG A 95 2.85 -4.24 37.61
CA ARG A 95 1.73 -3.44 38.16
C ARG A 95 1.92 -1.94 37.98
N TRP A 96 3.14 -1.51 37.68
CA TRP A 96 3.50 -0.11 37.39
C TRP A 96 3.76 0.07 35.90
N ALA A 97 3.60 1.31 35.44
CA ALA A 97 3.87 1.65 34.05
C ALA A 97 5.33 1.35 33.71
N ASP A 98 5.56 0.41 32.77
CA ASP A 98 6.88 0.13 32.24
C ASP A 98 7.29 1.26 31.28
N GLY A 99 8.45 1.87 31.53
CA GLY A 99 9.06 2.88 30.65
C GLY A 99 9.35 2.39 29.23
N SER A 100 9.42 1.08 29.03
CA SER A 100 9.64 0.44 27.72
C SER A 100 8.58 0.84 26.68
N ARG A 101 7.30 0.78 27.03
CA ARG A 101 6.22 1.19 26.13
C ARG A 101 6.31 2.69 25.79
N SER A 102 6.58 3.53 26.78
CA SER A 102 6.76 4.97 26.58
C SER A 102 7.92 5.25 25.64
N TYR A 103 9.04 4.55 25.82
CA TYR A 103 10.20 4.63 24.93
C TYR A 103 9.87 4.26 23.48
N HIS A 104 9.15 3.14 23.26
CA HIS A 104 8.74 2.74 21.91
C HIS A 104 7.77 3.75 21.28
N LEU A 105 6.81 4.28 22.03
CA LEU A 105 5.90 5.31 21.54
C LEU A 105 6.64 6.60 21.16
N GLN A 106 7.64 7.02 21.96
CA GLN A 106 8.48 8.16 21.62
C GLN A 106 9.29 7.92 20.35
N LYS A 107 9.84 6.71 20.17
CA LYS A 107 10.56 6.34 18.95
C LYS A 107 9.67 6.33 17.72
N VAL A 108 8.46 5.76 17.83
CA VAL A 108 7.47 5.80 16.74
C VAL A 108 7.18 7.26 16.35
N ARG A 109 6.96 8.14 17.34
CA ARG A 109 6.74 9.57 17.08
C ARG A 109 7.93 10.23 16.37
N GLU A 110 9.15 10.01 16.86
CA GLU A 110 10.38 10.57 16.26
C GLU A 110 10.57 10.12 14.83
N HIS A 111 10.46 8.80 14.56
CA HIS A 111 10.64 8.24 13.23
C HIS A 111 9.50 8.61 12.26
N LEU A 112 8.27 8.72 12.76
CA LEU A 112 7.14 9.15 11.95
C LEU A 112 7.29 10.61 11.47
N LEU A 113 7.75 11.49 12.36
CA LEU A 113 8.02 12.89 11.99
C LEU A 113 9.24 13.02 11.08
N ALA A 114 10.27 12.20 11.28
CA ALA A 114 11.43 12.16 10.38
C ALA A 114 11.01 11.68 8.98
N ALA A 115 10.25 10.59 8.88
CA ALA A 115 9.75 10.09 7.61
C ALA A 115 8.84 11.11 6.89
N ALA A 116 8.05 11.89 7.65
CA ALA A 116 7.21 12.94 7.06
C ALA A 116 8.00 14.15 6.55
N ALA A 117 9.26 14.32 6.98
CA ALA A 117 10.14 15.39 6.52
C ALA A 117 10.99 15.00 5.28
N GLU A 118 11.07 13.71 4.99
CA GLU A 118 11.76 13.19 3.81
C GLU A 118 10.82 13.24 2.58
N PRO A 119 11.32 13.54 1.38
CA PRO A 119 10.51 13.47 0.16
C PRO A 119 10.11 12.02 -0.12
N GLU A 120 8.87 11.82 -0.59
CA GLU A 120 8.38 10.50 -0.99
C GLU A 120 9.10 10.03 -2.27
N HIS A 121 9.55 8.78 -2.26
CA HIS A 121 10.16 8.13 -3.42
C HIS A 121 9.35 6.88 -3.81
N PRO A 122 9.16 6.56 -5.12
CA PRO A 122 8.42 5.37 -5.55
C PRO A 122 8.91 4.06 -4.94
N ARG A 123 10.21 3.95 -4.63
CA ARG A 123 10.80 2.78 -3.95
C ARG A 123 10.41 2.62 -2.48
N ASP A 124 9.90 3.67 -1.85
CA ASP A 124 9.45 3.61 -0.46
C ASP A 124 8.06 3.00 -0.34
N TRP A 125 7.44 2.67 -1.48
CA TRP A 125 6.14 2.03 -1.49
C TRP A 125 6.15 0.73 -0.68
N ARG A 126 5.22 0.63 0.25
CA ARG A 126 5.02 -0.54 1.11
C ARG A 126 3.54 -0.84 1.23
N PRO A 127 3.14 -2.12 1.28
CA PRO A 127 1.73 -2.46 1.43
C PRO A 127 1.21 -2.01 2.81
N GLN A 128 0.32 -1.03 2.80
CA GLN A 128 -0.43 -0.55 3.97
C GLN A 128 -1.86 -1.03 3.83
N LEU A 129 -2.13 -2.24 4.34
CA LEU A 129 -3.37 -2.96 4.10
C LEU A 129 -4.47 -2.57 5.09
N LEU A 130 -5.66 -2.28 4.55
CA LEU A 130 -6.90 -2.21 5.31
C LEU A 130 -7.78 -3.41 4.90
N LEU A 131 -7.88 -4.39 5.77
CA LEU A 131 -8.58 -5.65 5.54
C LEU A 131 -9.99 -5.58 6.11
N PHE A 132 -10.99 -5.73 5.25
CA PHE A 132 -12.39 -5.80 5.63
C PHE A 132 -12.89 -7.24 5.61
N SER A 133 -13.44 -7.70 6.73
CA SER A 133 -14.09 -8.99 6.82
C SER A 133 -15.40 -8.88 7.57
N ASP A 134 -16.47 -9.40 6.94
CA ASP A 134 -17.81 -9.44 7.51
C ASP A 134 -18.01 -10.63 8.47
N ARG A 135 -17.21 -11.71 8.30
CA ARG A 135 -17.39 -12.96 9.06
C ARG A 135 -16.04 -13.57 9.47
N PRO A 136 -15.95 -14.10 10.70
CA PRO A 136 -14.75 -14.78 11.18
C PRO A 136 -14.28 -15.93 10.28
N GLU A 137 -15.23 -16.76 9.78
CA GLU A 137 -14.88 -17.94 8.97
C GLU A 137 -14.22 -17.60 7.64
N ARG A 138 -14.47 -16.39 7.12
CA ARG A 138 -13.92 -15.89 5.85
C ARG A 138 -12.67 -15.04 6.05
N ARG A 139 -12.36 -14.71 7.30
CA ARG A 139 -11.23 -13.84 7.63
C ARG A 139 -9.89 -14.58 7.53
N ALA A 140 -9.84 -15.86 7.85
CA ALA A 140 -8.62 -16.64 7.84
C ALA A 140 -7.84 -16.58 6.51
N PRO A 141 -8.43 -16.84 5.33
CA PRO A 141 -7.74 -16.70 4.05
C PRO A 141 -7.26 -15.26 3.77
N LEU A 142 -8.06 -14.26 4.16
CA LEU A 142 -7.69 -12.85 4.00
C LEU A 142 -6.50 -12.46 4.88
N LEU A 143 -6.47 -12.91 6.13
CA LEU A 143 -5.34 -12.71 7.05
C LEU A 143 -4.08 -13.39 6.53
N THR A 144 -4.21 -14.60 6.02
CA THR A 144 -3.08 -15.36 5.46
C THR A 144 -2.51 -14.64 4.23
N LEU A 145 -3.36 -14.23 3.28
CA LEU A 145 -2.91 -13.46 2.11
C LEU A 145 -2.28 -12.13 2.52
N ALA A 146 -2.90 -11.41 3.46
CA ALA A 146 -2.34 -10.15 3.96
C ALA A 146 -0.96 -10.35 4.58
N ALA A 147 -0.75 -11.45 5.33
CA ALA A 147 0.55 -11.81 5.89
C ALA A 147 1.60 -12.04 4.81
N TRP A 148 1.26 -12.77 3.78
CA TRP A 148 2.19 -13.05 2.67
C TRP A 148 2.57 -11.76 1.94
N ILE A 149 1.61 -10.88 1.65
CA ILE A 149 1.85 -9.62 0.96
C ILE A 149 2.69 -8.66 1.82
N THR A 150 2.38 -8.51 3.09
CA THR A 150 3.06 -7.52 3.94
C THR A 150 4.40 -8.00 4.46
N GLY A 151 4.54 -9.30 4.72
CA GLY A 151 5.76 -9.86 5.30
C GLY A 151 6.22 -9.07 6.53
N ASN A 152 7.48 -8.60 6.48
CA ASN A 152 8.08 -7.76 7.53
C ASN A 152 8.11 -6.26 7.15
N THR A 153 7.51 -5.85 6.05
CA THR A 153 7.68 -4.50 5.49
C THR A 153 6.41 -3.65 5.54
N GLY A 154 5.23 -4.26 5.50
CA GLY A 154 3.95 -3.58 5.50
C GLY A 154 3.25 -3.57 6.86
N LEU A 155 2.13 -2.86 6.93
CA LEU A 155 1.23 -2.85 8.09
C LEU A 155 -0.15 -3.36 7.68
N ILE A 156 -0.82 -4.05 8.61
CA ILE A 156 -2.16 -4.58 8.40
C ILE A 156 -3.09 -3.98 9.46
N SER A 157 -4.17 -3.34 9.02
CA SER A 157 -5.29 -2.98 9.87
C SER A 157 -6.47 -3.90 9.56
N VAL A 158 -6.88 -4.71 10.54
CA VAL A 158 -8.01 -5.63 10.40
C VAL A 158 -9.26 -4.96 10.89
N VAL A 159 -10.20 -4.72 9.98
CA VAL A 159 -11.40 -3.93 10.25
C VAL A 159 -12.60 -4.82 10.55
N GLN A 160 -13.35 -4.43 11.58
CA GLN A 160 -14.72 -4.87 11.79
C GLN A 160 -15.64 -3.69 12.04
N ILE A 161 -16.71 -3.60 11.26
CA ILE A 161 -17.73 -2.55 11.39
C ILE A 161 -18.93 -3.13 12.12
N ILE A 162 -19.39 -2.41 13.14
CA ILE A 162 -20.56 -2.75 13.96
C ILE A 162 -21.68 -1.76 13.63
N GLU A 163 -22.79 -2.27 13.15
CA GLU A 163 -23.99 -1.48 12.81
C GLU A 163 -24.91 -1.35 14.02
N GLU A 164 -24.40 -0.75 15.12
CA GLU A 164 -25.12 -0.55 16.37
C GLU A 164 -24.85 0.86 16.91
N HIS A 165 -25.75 1.37 17.75
CA HIS A 165 -25.70 2.71 18.32
C HIS A 165 -25.76 2.72 19.87
N GLY A 166 -25.30 3.81 20.46
CA GLY A 166 -25.41 4.07 21.90
C GLY A 166 -24.50 3.20 22.77
N ALA A 167 -24.89 3.03 24.03
CA ALA A 167 -24.07 2.32 25.04
C ALA A 167 -23.82 0.84 24.68
N LYS A 168 -24.75 0.19 24.00
CA LYS A 168 -24.63 -1.19 23.53
C LYS A 168 -23.49 -1.33 22.53
N ALA A 169 -23.37 -0.38 21.59
CA ALA A 169 -22.29 -0.34 20.61
C ALA A 169 -20.90 -0.26 21.27
N ILE A 170 -20.73 0.57 22.31
CA ILE A 170 -19.46 0.73 23.03
C ILE A 170 -19.03 -0.60 23.72
N LYS A 171 -19.99 -1.30 24.31
CA LYS A 171 -19.72 -2.60 24.94
C LYS A 171 -19.29 -3.64 23.90
N LEU A 172 -20.08 -3.77 22.82
CA LEU A 172 -19.81 -4.70 21.74
C LEU A 172 -18.49 -4.40 21.05
N GLN A 173 -18.16 -3.12 20.83
CA GLN A 173 -16.87 -2.70 20.27
C GLN A 173 -15.68 -3.20 21.10
N LYS A 174 -15.75 -3.10 22.43
CA LYS A 174 -14.68 -3.58 23.32
C LYS A 174 -14.55 -5.10 23.30
N GLU A 175 -15.67 -5.82 23.27
CA GLU A 175 -15.69 -7.29 23.21
C GLU A 175 -15.14 -7.78 21.86
N THR A 176 -15.66 -7.26 20.75
CA THR A 176 -15.21 -7.57 19.39
C THR A 176 -13.73 -7.24 19.19
N LYS A 177 -13.24 -6.12 19.73
CA LYS A 177 -11.83 -5.77 19.66
C LYS A 177 -10.94 -6.80 20.32
N LYS A 178 -11.31 -7.28 21.52
CA LYS A 178 -10.57 -8.32 22.24
C LYS A 178 -10.58 -9.67 21.51
N GLU A 179 -11.70 -10.01 20.88
CA GLU A 179 -11.78 -11.23 20.07
C GLU A 179 -10.88 -11.13 18.84
N LEU A 180 -10.91 -9.98 18.15
CA LEU A 180 -10.08 -9.73 16.98
C LEU A 180 -8.58 -9.68 17.35
N GLU A 181 -8.21 -9.13 18.51
CA GLU A 181 -6.85 -9.16 19.05
C GLU A 181 -6.35 -10.60 19.28
N LYS A 182 -7.20 -11.47 19.83
CA LYS A 182 -6.85 -12.88 20.02
C LYS A 182 -6.71 -13.63 18.69
N GLU A 183 -7.62 -13.37 17.77
CA GLU A 183 -7.60 -13.99 16.45
C GLU A 183 -6.34 -13.59 15.66
N THR A 184 -6.03 -12.30 15.58
CA THR A 184 -4.83 -11.80 14.89
C THR A 184 -3.53 -12.30 15.52
N ALA A 185 -3.48 -12.40 16.86
CA ALA A 185 -2.34 -12.95 17.58
C ALA A 185 -2.11 -14.44 17.28
N ALA A 186 -3.17 -15.23 17.05
CA ALA A 186 -3.06 -16.65 16.71
C ALA A 186 -2.36 -16.89 15.36
N TYR A 187 -2.46 -15.95 14.44
CA TYR A 187 -1.76 -15.98 13.14
C TYR A 187 -0.33 -15.43 13.21
N ASN A 188 0.14 -15.01 14.39
CA ASN A 188 1.44 -14.34 14.59
C ASN A 188 1.65 -13.13 13.65
N LEU A 189 0.56 -12.46 13.30
CA LEU A 189 0.54 -11.31 12.42
C LEU A 189 0.76 -10.01 13.19
N GLY A 190 1.64 -9.16 12.68
CA GLY A 190 1.77 -7.78 13.14
C GLY A 190 0.57 -6.92 12.72
N ALA A 191 -0.65 -7.40 12.97
CA ALA A 191 -1.88 -6.74 12.56
C ALA A 191 -2.51 -5.93 13.69
N PHE A 192 -3.08 -4.78 13.35
CA PHE A 192 -3.77 -3.89 14.27
C PHE A 192 -5.30 -4.04 14.13
N PRO A 193 -6.01 -4.51 15.16
CA PRO A 193 -7.46 -4.60 15.13
C PRO A 193 -8.10 -3.21 15.20
N LEU A 194 -8.96 -2.92 14.25
CA LEU A 194 -9.71 -1.67 14.15
C LEU A 194 -11.21 -1.96 14.14
N VAL A 195 -11.88 -1.72 15.26
CA VAL A 195 -13.33 -1.92 15.38
C VAL A 195 -14.03 -0.58 15.47
N VAL A 196 -14.95 -0.33 14.53
CA VAL A 196 -15.67 0.94 14.39
C VAL A 196 -17.17 0.69 14.44
N THR A 197 -17.90 1.64 14.98
CA THR A 197 -19.36 1.68 14.92
C THR A 197 -19.80 2.66 13.84
N ALA A 198 -20.75 2.27 13.01
CA ALA A 198 -21.30 3.12 11.97
C ALA A 198 -22.81 2.86 11.79
N SER A 199 -23.51 3.81 11.17
CA SER A 199 -24.95 3.69 10.90
C SER A 199 -25.25 2.55 9.93
N ASN A 200 -24.34 2.28 9.01
CA ASN A 200 -24.37 1.15 8.08
C ASN A 200 -22.94 0.82 7.63
N PHE A 201 -22.78 -0.37 7.08
CA PHE A 201 -21.48 -0.88 6.64
C PHE A 201 -20.81 0.02 5.59
N GLU A 202 -21.58 0.54 4.62
CA GLU A 202 -21.05 1.39 3.53
C GLU A 202 -20.42 2.68 4.06
N GLN A 203 -21.11 3.36 4.97
CA GLN A 203 -20.60 4.56 5.60
C GLN A 203 -19.35 4.29 6.42
N GLY A 204 -19.33 3.16 7.15
CA GLY A 204 -18.16 2.75 7.93
C GLY A 204 -16.94 2.50 7.03
N VAL A 205 -17.11 1.85 5.88
CA VAL A 205 -16.04 1.65 4.90
C VAL A 205 -15.55 2.98 4.35
N ASP A 206 -16.47 3.84 3.87
CA ASP A 206 -16.08 5.14 3.28
C ASP A 206 -15.31 6.02 4.27
N MET A 207 -15.73 6.07 5.54
CA MET A 207 -15.04 6.83 6.59
C MET A 207 -13.63 6.26 6.86
N LEU A 208 -13.51 4.93 6.94
CA LEU A 208 -12.23 4.30 7.24
C LEU A 208 -11.22 4.43 6.09
N VAL A 209 -11.67 4.27 4.84
CA VAL A 209 -10.78 4.44 3.68
C VAL A 209 -10.21 5.86 3.61
N GLN A 210 -11.00 6.87 4.01
CA GLN A 210 -10.56 8.27 4.03
C GLN A 210 -9.66 8.60 5.23
N ALA A 211 -9.96 8.03 6.39
CA ALA A 211 -9.35 8.44 7.66
C ALA A 211 -8.25 7.48 8.17
N SER A 212 -8.05 6.33 7.54
CA SER A 212 -7.04 5.38 8.00
C SER A 212 -5.64 5.81 7.63
N GLY A 213 -4.81 6.00 8.67
CA GLY A 213 -3.42 6.38 8.53
C GLY A 213 -3.00 7.50 9.49
N ILE A 214 -1.70 7.66 9.66
CA ILE A 214 -1.09 8.74 10.46
C ILE A 214 0.15 9.26 9.71
N GLY A 215 0.10 10.51 9.25
CA GLY A 215 1.22 11.11 8.52
C GLY A 215 1.55 10.33 7.24
N PRO A 216 2.82 9.94 7.03
CA PRO A 216 3.24 9.19 5.84
C PRO A 216 2.72 7.74 5.82
N LEU A 217 2.27 7.20 6.93
CA LEU A 217 1.70 5.84 7.02
C LEU A 217 0.20 5.89 6.70
N GLN A 218 -0.13 6.01 5.42
CA GLN A 218 -1.52 5.97 4.94
C GLN A 218 -1.84 4.63 4.31
N THR A 219 -3.08 4.17 4.48
CA THR A 219 -3.57 2.99 3.78
C THR A 219 -3.55 3.24 2.27
N ASN A 220 -2.86 2.40 1.52
CA ASN A 220 -2.79 2.45 0.06
C ASN A 220 -3.52 1.28 -0.60
N THR A 221 -3.78 0.20 0.12
CA THR A 221 -4.35 -1.02 -0.45
C THR A 221 -5.49 -1.56 0.42
N ILE A 222 -6.61 -1.83 -0.20
CA ILE A 222 -7.81 -2.36 0.46
C ILE A 222 -8.01 -3.82 0.06
N LEU A 223 -8.13 -4.70 1.06
CA LEU A 223 -8.34 -6.13 0.87
C LEU A 223 -9.75 -6.54 1.30
N PHE A 224 -10.49 -7.10 0.34
CA PHE A 224 -11.83 -7.67 0.56
C PHE A 224 -11.89 -9.16 0.20
N GLY A 225 -12.82 -9.87 0.82
CA GLY A 225 -13.25 -11.18 0.32
C GLY A 225 -14.33 -11.03 -0.75
N TRP A 226 -14.30 -11.89 -1.78
CA TRP A 226 -15.35 -11.96 -2.78
C TRP A 226 -16.71 -12.35 -2.17
N LEU A 227 -17.79 -11.94 -2.80
CA LEU A 227 -19.14 -12.24 -2.35
C LEU A 227 -19.45 -13.75 -2.46
N SER A 228 -19.86 -14.38 -1.35
CA SER A 228 -20.38 -15.74 -1.41
C SER A 228 -21.77 -15.79 -2.02
N LYS A 229 -22.01 -16.76 -2.90
CA LYS A 229 -23.33 -17.00 -3.52
C LYS A 229 -24.37 -17.49 -2.52
N GLU A 230 -23.96 -18.14 -1.45
CA GLU A 230 -24.82 -18.97 -0.58
C GLU A 230 -25.75 -18.24 0.39
N THR A 231 -25.60 -16.92 0.60
CA THR A 231 -26.22 -16.28 1.77
C THR A 231 -27.24 -15.17 1.47
N SER A 232 -27.58 -14.89 0.23
CA SER A 232 -28.47 -13.75 -0.06
C SER A 232 -29.79 -14.15 -0.74
N ARG A 233 -30.90 -13.63 -0.19
CA ARG A 233 -32.23 -13.71 -0.83
C ARG A 233 -32.33 -12.87 -2.11
N ARG A 234 -31.35 -11.92 -2.34
CA ARG A 234 -31.32 -11.02 -3.49
C ARG A 234 -29.88 -10.83 -3.98
N PRO A 235 -29.31 -11.83 -4.67
CA PRO A 235 -27.88 -11.83 -5.03
C PRO A 235 -27.49 -10.66 -5.96
N HIS A 236 -28.35 -10.29 -6.91
CA HIS A 236 -28.08 -9.18 -7.84
C HIS A 236 -27.96 -7.82 -7.15
N ILE A 237 -28.84 -7.50 -6.21
CA ILE A 237 -28.78 -6.23 -5.47
C ILE A 237 -27.50 -6.18 -4.63
N ARG A 238 -27.15 -7.27 -3.98
CA ARG A 238 -25.95 -7.36 -3.16
C ARG A 238 -24.69 -7.17 -4.01
N LYS A 239 -24.62 -7.77 -5.19
CA LYS A 239 -23.51 -7.59 -6.12
C LYS A 239 -23.39 -6.13 -6.57
N THR A 240 -24.47 -5.51 -7.02
CA THR A 240 -24.47 -4.10 -7.46
C THR A 240 -23.97 -3.16 -6.34
N LEU A 241 -24.35 -3.40 -5.09
CA LEU A 241 -23.86 -2.61 -3.95
C LEU A 241 -22.37 -2.85 -3.71
N TYR A 242 -21.92 -4.08 -3.88
CA TYR A 242 -20.51 -4.44 -3.74
C TYR A 242 -19.65 -3.76 -4.82
N ASP A 243 -20.06 -3.87 -6.08
CA ASP A 243 -19.35 -3.24 -7.20
C ASP A 243 -19.31 -1.70 -7.06
N LYS A 244 -20.40 -1.08 -6.62
CA LYS A 244 -20.43 0.36 -6.31
C LYS A 244 -19.48 0.74 -5.18
N ARG A 245 -19.33 -0.11 -4.16
CA ARG A 245 -18.36 0.07 -3.08
C ARG A 245 -16.94 0.05 -3.62
N LEU A 246 -16.57 -0.98 -4.36
CA LEU A 246 -15.24 -1.10 -4.98
C LEU A 246 -14.92 0.13 -5.84
N LYS A 247 -15.91 0.59 -6.65
CA LYS A 247 -15.75 1.79 -7.47
C LYS A 247 -15.51 3.06 -6.65
N ARG A 248 -16.20 3.23 -5.52
CA ARG A 248 -16.00 4.39 -4.64
C ARG A 248 -14.62 4.39 -4.01
N ILE A 249 -14.17 3.24 -3.54
CA ILE A 249 -12.84 3.08 -2.94
C ILE A 249 -11.75 3.36 -3.98
N PHE A 250 -11.88 2.78 -5.17
CA PHE A 250 -10.94 3.01 -6.27
C PHE A 250 -10.83 4.50 -6.65
N LYS A 251 -11.97 5.22 -6.68
CA LYS A 251 -11.99 6.67 -6.93
C LYS A 251 -11.29 7.50 -5.85
N GLN A 252 -11.09 6.94 -4.65
CA GLN A 252 -10.33 7.56 -3.57
C GLN A 252 -8.82 7.30 -3.67
N GLY A 253 -8.35 6.71 -4.78
CA GLY A 253 -6.93 6.46 -5.03
C GLY A 253 -6.37 5.29 -4.22
N ARG A 254 -7.18 4.26 -3.91
CA ARG A 254 -6.72 3.07 -3.17
C ARG A 254 -6.68 1.86 -4.09
N ASN A 255 -5.59 1.11 -4.03
CA ASN A 255 -5.47 -0.17 -4.70
C ASN A 255 -6.48 -1.15 -4.12
N LEU A 256 -7.06 -1.99 -4.97
CA LEU A 256 -8.03 -2.99 -4.57
C LEU A 256 -7.46 -4.39 -4.77
N ILE A 257 -7.60 -5.21 -3.74
CA ILE A 257 -7.36 -6.66 -3.81
C ILE A 257 -8.63 -7.34 -3.33
N VAL A 258 -9.19 -8.20 -4.16
CA VAL A 258 -10.40 -8.97 -3.84
C VAL A 258 -10.10 -10.45 -3.93
N LEU A 259 -10.07 -11.13 -2.80
CA LEU A 259 -9.75 -12.55 -2.71
C LEU A 259 -11.02 -13.40 -2.81
N ASP A 260 -11.07 -14.30 -3.77
CA ASP A 260 -11.94 -15.47 -3.73
C ASP A 260 -11.13 -16.72 -3.35
N ALA A 261 -11.43 -17.25 -2.19
CA ALA A 261 -10.80 -18.45 -1.65
C ALA A 261 -11.90 -19.43 -1.25
N LYS A 262 -12.10 -20.46 -2.04
CA LYS A 262 -13.02 -21.57 -1.71
C LYS A 262 -12.42 -22.35 -0.56
N LYS A 263 -13.16 -22.50 0.56
CA LYS A 263 -12.66 -23.03 1.83
C LYS A 263 -11.88 -24.33 1.68
N ASP A 264 -12.44 -25.31 0.98
CA ASP A 264 -11.83 -26.62 0.83
C ASP A 264 -10.57 -26.54 -0.05
N ARG A 265 -10.65 -25.83 -1.15
CA ARG A 265 -9.51 -25.60 -2.07
C ARG A 265 -8.39 -24.79 -1.45
N TRP A 266 -8.74 -23.81 -0.60
CA TRP A 266 -7.73 -23.04 0.14
C TRP A 266 -6.96 -23.92 1.12
N GLN A 267 -7.63 -24.84 1.80
CA GLN A 267 -6.97 -25.79 2.68
C GLN A 267 -6.10 -26.80 1.91
N GLU A 268 -6.60 -27.31 0.79
CA GLU A 268 -5.82 -28.17 -0.13
C GLU A 268 -4.55 -27.45 -0.59
N MET A 269 -4.65 -26.20 -1.02
CA MET A 269 -3.51 -25.38 -1.44
C MET A 269 -2.47 -25.21 -0.32
N LEU A 270 -2.90 -25.00 0.93
CA LEU A 270 -1.99 -24.89 2.07
C LEU A 270 -1.24 -26.19 2.37
N MET A 271 -1.75 -27.34 1.92
CA MET A 271 -1.09 -28.66 2.07
C MET A 271 -0.12 -28.97 0.92
N VAL A 272 -0.14 -28.20 -0.17
CA VAL A 272 0.81 -28.34 -1.28
C VAL A 272 2.21 -27.99 -0.76
N PRO A 273 3.25 -28.80 -1.04
CA PRO A 273 4.64 -28.47 -0.70
C PRO A 273 5.06 -27.11 -1.30
N GLU A 274 5.87 -26.36 -0.58
CA GLU A 274 6.32 -25.02 -1.00
C GLU A 274 6.98 -25.03 -2.39
N THR A 275 7.77 -26.04 -2.69
CA THR A 275 8.45 -26.24 -3.99
C THR A 275 7.52 -26.53 -5.17
N GLU A 276 6.29 -26.95 -4.91
CA GLU A 276 5.28 -27.24 -5.92
C GLU A 276 4.27 -26.09 -6.08
N ARG A 277 4.33 -25.10 -5.18
CA ARG A 277 3.45 -23.93 -5.26
C ARG A 277 3.80 -23.05 -6.44
N ARG A 278 2.75 -22.56 -7.10
CA ARG A 278 2.86 -21.69 -8.26
C ARG A 278 1.92 -20.51 -8.14
N ILE A 279 2.44 -19.31 -8.45
CA ILE A 279 1.67 -18.07 -8.56
C ILE A 279 1.56 -17.73 -10.04
N ASP A 280 0.36 -17.69 -10.58
CA ASP A 280 0.09 -17.25 -11.93
C ASP A 280 -0.35 -15.79 -11.94
N VAL A 281 0.34 -14.96 -12.71
CA VAL A 281 0.05 -13.53 -12.89
C VAL A 281 -0.45 -13.28 -14.30
N TRP A 282 -1.71 -12.89 -14.46
CA TRP A 282 -2.29 -12.53 -15.75
C TRP A 282 -1.93 -11.09 -16.09
N TRP A 283 -0.93 -10.95 -16.94
CA TRP A 283 -0.25 -9.69 -17.18
C TRP A 283 -1.05 -8.71 -18.05
N TRP A 284 -1.20 -7.49 -17.53
CA TRP A 284 -1.52 -6.31 -18.31
C TRP A 284 -0.34 -5.34 -18.26
N ASP A 285 -0.02 -4.74 -19.39
CA ASP A 285 1.03 -3.72 -19.47
C ASP A 285 0.51 -2.36 -19.00
N ASP A 286 0.17 -2.30 -17.71
CA ASP A 286 -0.33 -1.12 -17.01
C ASP A 286 0.06 -1.14 -15.51
N ALA A 287 -0.42 -0.15 -14.77
CA ALA A 287 -0.20 -0.06 -13.32
C ALA A 287 -0.69 -1.30 -12.56
N THR A 288 -1.77 -1.96 -13.02
CA THR A 288 -2.32 -3.16 -12.37
C THR A 288 -1.39 -4.35 -12.55
N GLY A 289 -0.83 -4.52 -13.75
CA GLY A 289 0.17 -5.56 -14.02
C GLY A 289 1.41 -5.40 -13.14
N ARG A 290 1.95 -4.19 -13.07
CA ARG A 290 3.11 -3.89 -12.20
C ARG A 290 2.81 -4.15 -10.73
N LEU A 291 1.65 -3.73 -10.23
CA LEU A 291 1.24 -4.05 -8.86
C LEU A 291 1.13 -5.56 -8.63
N MET A 292 0.50 -6.32 -9.54
CA MET A 292 0.37 -7.77 -9.41
C MET A 292 1.73 -8.47 -9.37
N LEU A 293 2.66 -8.05 -10.22
CA LEU A 293 4.02 -8.60 -10.23
C LEU A 293 4.74 -8.32 -8.92
N LEU A 294 4.62 -7.10 -8.39
CA LEU A 294 5.18 -6.75 -7.08
C LEU A 294 4.55 -7.59 -5.96
N LEU A 295 3.22 -7.77 -5.98
CA LEU A 295 2.52 -8.59 -4.99
C LEU A 295 2.99 -10.05 -5.06
N ALA A 296 3.12 -10.63 -6.26
CA ALA A 296 3.66 -11.98 -6.45
C ALA A 296 5.06 -12.11 -5.85
N HIS A 297 5.94 -11.14 -6.15
CA HIS A 297 7.29 -11.10 -5.58
C HIS A 297 7.28 -10.98 -4.04
N LEU A 298 6.41 -10.13 -3.46
CA LEU A 298 6.30 -10.00 -2.01
C LEU A 298 5.82 -11.31 -1.36
N ILE A 299 4.89 -12.02 -1.99
CA ILE A 299 4.38 -13.31 -1.53
C ILE A 299 5.49 -14.35 -1.49
N THR A 300 6.34 -14.44 -2.52
CA THR A 300 7.46 -15.40 -2.56
C THR A 300 8.55 -15.12 -1.54
N ARG A 301 8.58 -13.94 -0.92
CA ARG A 301 9.46 -13.64 0.23
C ARG A 301 8.95 -14.20 1.56
N SER A 302 7.73 -14.72 1.59
CA SER A 302 7.19 -15.39 2.76
C SER A 302 7.71 -16.83 2.84
N LYS A 303 7.96 -17.35 4.05
CA LYS A 303 8.42 -18.73 4.26
C LYS A 303 7.52 -19.78 3.62
N ASP A 304 6.23 -19.51 3.57
CA ASP A 304 5.25 -20.42 2.95
C ASP A 304 5.38 -20.50 1.43
N TRP A 305 6.19 -19.63 0.81
CA TRP A 305 6.34 -19.47 -0.64
C TRP A 305 7.80 -19.35 -1.10
N ASP A 306 8.77 -19.66 -0.26
CA ASP A 306 10.20 -19.39 -0.49
C ASP A 306 10.73 -20.01 -1.80
N ASP A 307 10.28 -21.22 -2.14
CA ASP A 307 10.66 -21.94 -3.37
C ASP A 307 9.56 -21.92 -4.45
N ALA A 308 8.50 -21.12 -4.28
CA ALA A 308 7.40 -21.07 -5.22
C ALA A 308 7.79 -20.38 -6.54
N ARG A 309 7.21 -20.85 -7.63
CA ARG A 309 7.44 -20.29 -8.97
C ARG A 309 6.42 -19.21 -9.30
N ILE A 310 6.88 -18.10 -9.88
CA ILE A 310 6.01 -17.08 -10.48
C ILE A 310 5.95 -17.35 -11.98
N ARG A 311 4.74 -17.41 -12.53
CA ARG A 311 4.51 -17.49 -13.97
C ARG A 311 3.69 -16.30 -14.42
N VAL A 312 4.17 -15.57 -15.42
CA VAL A 312 3.51 -14.38 -15.96
C VAL A 312 2.93 -14.72 -17.32
N LEU A 313 1.60 -14.68 -17.42
CA LEU A 313 0.87 -15.03 -18.64
C LEU A 313 0.45 -13.75 -19.37
N SER A 314 0.90 -13.59 -20.60
CA SER A 314 0.64 -12.44 -21.47
C SER A 314 -0.04 -12.85 -22.76
N THR A 315 -0.88 -11.98 -23.31
CA THR A 315 -1.52 -12.20 -24.62
C THR A 315 -0.77 -11.53 -25.74
N LYS A 316 -0.63 -12.21 -26.87
CA LYS A 316 -0.02 -11.66 -28.07
C LYS A 316 -0.91 -10.58 -28.68
N LYS A 317 -0.47 -9.33 -28.64
CA LYS A 317 -1.13 -8.25 -29.39
C LYS A 317 -0.76 -8.36 -30.87
N LYS A 318 -1.74 -8.38 -31.77
CA LYS A 318 -1.58 -8.53 -33.24
C LYS A 318 -0.79 -7.41 -33.94
N THR A 319 -0.23 -6.42 -33.23
CA THR A 319 0.18 -5.13 -33.83
C THR A 319 1.68 -4.85 -33.79
N ASP A 320 2.51 -5.59 -33.05
CA ASP A 320 3.92 -5.24 -32.90
C ASP A 320 4.88 -6.30 -33.44
N ALA A 321 5.82 -5.85 -34.30
CA ALA A 321 6.81 -6.70 -34.97
C ALA A 321 7.89 -7.28 -34.05
N THR A 322 8.06 -6.74 -32.84
CA THR A 322 8.84 -7.29 -31.73
C THR A 322 7.87 -7.95 -30.76
N GLY A 323 8.02 -9.26 -30.55
CA GLY A 323 7.07 -10.04 -29.75
C GLY A 323 6.94 -9.51 -28.32
N PRO A 324 5.71 -9.38 -27.77
CA PRO A 324 5.47 -8.86 -26.41
C PRO A 324 6.16 -9.66 -25.30
N VAL A 325 6.56 -10.90 -25.55
CA VAL A 325 7.31 -11.74 -24.60
C VAL A 325 8.76 -11.34 -24.47
N GLU A 326 9.41 -10.91 -25.56
CA GLU A 326 10.80 -10.45 -25.51
C GLU A 326 10.90 -9.16 -24.70
N ASN A 327 9.93 -8.27 -24.84
CA ASN A 327 9.80 -7.07 -24.02
C ASN A 327 9.47 -7.41 -22.55
N LEU A 328 8.60 -8.41 -22.30
CA LEU A 328 8.25 -8.83 -20.93
C LEU A 328 9.44 -9.53 -20.23
N LYS A 329 10.21 -10.38 -20.94
CA LYS A 329 11.41 -10.99 -20.36
C LYS A 329 12.47 -9.95 -20.01
N THR A 330 12.73 -9.02 -20.93
CA THR A 330 13.65 -7.90 -20.68
C THR A 330 13.18 -7.08 -19.46
N PHE A 331 11.89 -6.76 -19.39
CA PHE A 331 11.31 -6.06 -18.23
C PHE A 331 11.49 -6.85 -16.93
N LEU A 332 11.24 -8.18 -16.92
CA LEU A 332 11.44 -9.01 -15.73
C LEU A 332 12.91 -9.05 -15.28
N ASP A 333 13.84 -9.08 -16.23
CA ASP A 333 15.27 -9.04 -15.96
C ASP A 333 15.69 -7.66 -15.39
N ASP A 334 15.17 -6.58 -15.95
CA ASP A 334 15.44 -5.20 -15.51
C ASP A 334 14.94 -4.96 -14.08
N VAL A 335 13.72 -5.43 -13.76
CA VAL A 335 13.15 -5.31 -12.40
C VAL A 335 13.68 -6.38 -11.42
N ARG A 336 14.51 -7.31 -11.89
CA ARG A 336 15.13 -8.40 -11.09
C ARG A 336 14.12 -9.28 -10.37
N ILE A 337 12.99 -9.55 -11.00
CA ILE A 337 11.99 -10.49 -10.50
C ILE A 337 12.09 -11.78 -11.31
N THR A 338 12.46 -12.87 -10.63
CA THR A 338 12.55 -14.19 -11.25
C THR A 338 11.14 -14.71 -11.53
N ALA A 339 10.75 -14.78 -12.79
CA ALA A 339 9.46 -15.30 -13.22
C ALA A 339 9.52 -15.91 -14.64
N ASP A 340 8.67 -16.91 -14.88
CA ASP A 340 8.54 -17.55 -16.17
C ASP A 340 7.52 -16.79 -17.04
N ALA A 341 7.94 -16.15 -18.12
CA ALA A 341 7.05 -15.47 -19.05
C ALA A 341 6.45 -16.47 -20.05
N VAL A 342 5.12 -16.52 -20.12
CA VAL A 342 4.35 -17.38 -21.02
C VAL A 342 3.47 -16.52 -21.93
N GLU A 343 3.60 -16.71 -23.24
CA GLU A 343 2.80 -16.02 -24.25
C GLU A 343 1.67 -16.93 -24.75
N LEU A 344 0.46 -16.39 -24.78
CA LEU A 344 -0.73 -17.08 -25.24
C LEU A 344 -1.29 -16.39 -26.50
N GLU A 345 -1.68 -17.16 -27.51
CA GLU A 345 -2.18 -16.62 -28.79
C GLU A 345 -3.61 -16.07 -28.67
N MET A 346 -4.45 -16.77 -27.93
CA MET A 346 -5.83 -16.34 -27.62
C MET A 346 -6.12 -16.62 -26.16
N VAL A 347 -6.94 -15.77 -25.55
CA VAL A 347 -7.31 -15.93 -24.14
C VAL A 347 -8.79 -15.66 -23.94
N ASP A 348 -9.46 -16.66 -23.39
CA ASP A 348 -10.83 -16.63 -22.90
C ASP A 348 -10.91 -17.28 -21.52
N ALA A 349 -12.11 -17.38 -20.96
CA ALA A 349 -12.29 -17.97 -19.63
C ALA A 349 -11.93 -19.47 -19.58
N GLU A 350 -12.00 -20.19 -20.70
CA GLU A 350 -11.61 -21.61 -20.80
C GLU A 350 -10.08 -21.74 -20.76
N THR A 351 -9.38 -20.90 -21.51
CA THR A 351 -7.91 -20.82 -21.48
C THR A 351 -7.39 -20.49 -20.08
N VAL A 352 -8.08 -19.61 -19.34
CA VAL A 352 -7.71 -19.30 -17.94
C VAL A 352 -7.80 -20.55 -17.06
N GLU A 353 -8.86 -21.33 -17.20
CA GLU A 353 -9.04 -22.58 -16.45
C GLU A 353 -7.98 -23.62 -16.83
N GLU A 354 -7.72 -23.82 -18.12
CA GLU A 354 -6.70 -24.75 -18.60
C GLU A 354 -5.28 -24.38 -18.13
N GLN A 355 -4.95 -23.10 -18.16
CA GLN A 355 -3.60 -22.63 -17.81
C GLN A 355 -3.38 -22.50 -16.31
N SER A 356 -4.39 -22.05 -15.56
CA SER A 356 -4.23 -21.68 -14.16
C SER A 356 -5.13 -22.45 -13.19
N GLY A 357 -5.84 -23.49 -13.65
CA GLY A 357 -6.73 -24.29 -12.81
C GLY A 357 -6.02 -25.04 -11.68
N ASP A 358 -4.75 -25.41 -11.88
CA ASP A 358 -3.86 -26.08 -10.93
C ASP A 358 -2.90 -25.11 -10.20
N ALA A 359 -2.97 -23.82 -10.46
CA ALA A 359 -2.15 -22.83 -9.77
C ALA A 359 -2.57 -22.69 -8.30
N SER A 360 -1.59 -22.56 -7.42
CA SER A 360 -1.84 -22.37 -5.98
C SER A 360 -2.50 -21.03 -5.69
N LEU A 361 -2.10 -19.98 -6.42
CA LEU A 361 -2.70 -18.65 -6.35
C LEU A 361 -2.68 -18.00 -7.74
N VAL A 362 -3.79 -17.42 -8.14
CA VAL A 362 -3.89 -16.65 -9.39
C VAL A 362 -4.08 -15.18 -9.07
N LEU A 363 -3.20 -14.32 -9.58
CA LEU A 363 -3.37 -12.87 -9.56
C LEU A 363 -3.95 -12.44 -10.91
N MET A 364 -5.10 -11.78 -10.86
CA MET A 364 -5.86 -11.46 -12.06
C MET A 364 -6.30 -10.00 -12.06
N PRO A 365 -6.09 -9.25 -13.16
CA PRO A 365 -6.56 -7.89 -13.26
C PRO A 365 -8.09 -7.87 -13.44
N PHE A 366 -8.74 -6.85 -12.90
CA PHE A 366 -10.16 -6.61 -13.15
C PHE A 366 -10.42 -5.12 -13.41
N GLN A 367 -11.58 -4.82 -13.97
CA GLN A 367 -12.02 -3.47 -14.27
C GLN A 367 -13.41 -3.23 -13.67
N ILE A 368 -13.73 -1.97 -13.37
CA ILE A 368 -15.06 -1.57 -12.90
C ILE A 368 -15.66 -0.63 -13.94
N LYS A 369 -16.58 -1.14 -14.76
CA LYS A 369 -17.31 -0.36 -15.79
C LYS A 369 -18.80 -0.38 -15.50
N ALA A 370 -19.48 0.77 -15.60
CA ALA A 370 -20.92 0.91 -15.41
C ALA A 370 -21.46 0.22 -14.13
N ASP A 371 -20.70 0.32 -13.01
CA ASP A 371 -21.02 -0.31 -11.72
C ASP A 371 -21.04 -1.86 -11.76
N CYS A 372 -20.26 -2.47 -12.68
CA CYS A 372 -20.04 -3.91 -12.76
C CYS A 372 -18.53 -4.19 -12.74
N SER A 373 -18.13 -5.21 -11.99
CA SER A 373 -16.78 -5.77 -12.04
C SER A 373 -16.65 -6.71 -13.23
N LEU A 374 -15.72 -6.40 -14.12
CA LEU A 374 -15.43 -7.17 -15.33
C LEU A 374 -14.04 -7.78 -15.23
N GLY A 375 -13.91 -9.00 -15.71
CA GLY A 375 -12.63 -9.69 -15.87
C GLY A 375 -11.76 -9.08 -16.97
N PRO A 376 -10.57 -9.64 -17.17
CA PRO A 376 -9.59 -9.11 -18.12
C PRO A 376 -10.08 -9.07 -19.58
N PHE A 377 -11.02 -9.91 -19.94
CA PHE A 377 -11.54 -10.02 -21.32
C PHE A 377 -12.89 -9.30 -21.51
N GLY A 378 -13.38 -8.62 -20.46
CA GLY A 378 -14.62 -7.83 -20.52
C GLY A 378 -15.89 -8.60 -20.11
N GLU A 379 -15.78 -9.88 -19.74
CA GLU A 379 -16.87 -10.67 -19.16
C GLU A 379 -17.02 -10.39 -17.64
N PRO A 380 -18.18 -10.75 -17.06
CA PRO A 380 -18.36 -10.71 -15.61
C PRO A 380 -17.29 -11.57 -14.90
N VAL A 381 -16.66 -11.01 -13.84
CA VAL A 381 -15.58 -11.71 -13.10
C VAL A 381 -15.97 -13.08 -12.56
N GLU A 382 -17.27 -13.32 -12.33
CA GLU A 382 -17.79 -14.60 -11.85
C GLU A 382 -17.48 -15.76 -12.80
N HIS A 383 -17.44 -15.51 -14.10
CA HIS A 383 -17.17 -16.54 -15.10
C HIS A 383 -15.75 -17.13 -14.94
N ILE A 384 -14.83 -16.34 -14.42
CA ILE A 384 -13.44 -16.76 -14.18
C ILE A 384 -13.29 -17.31 -12.76
N ILE A 385 -13.79 -16.59 -11.75
CA ILE A 385 -13.66 -16.97 -10.34
C ILE A 385 -14.26 -18.34 -10.06
N ASP A 386 -15.40 -18.66 -10.68
CA ASP A 386 -16.07 -19.95 -10.47
C ASP A 386 -15.22 -21.13 -10.94
N ARG A 387 -14.33 -20.93 -11.91
CA ARG A 387 -13.47 -21.97 -12.51
C ARG A 387 -12.16 -22.19 -11.75
N LEU A 388 -11.68 -21.20 -11.03
CA LEU A 388 -10.39 -21.22 -10.32
C LEU A 388 -10.55 -21.59 -8.84
N SER A 389 -9.45 -22.05 -8.24
CA SER A 389 -9.43 -22.48 -6.83
C SER A 389 -9.21 -21.33 -5.87
N SER A 390 -8.23 -20.48 -6.14
CA SER A 390 -7.84 -19.33 -5.32
C SER A 390 -7.43 -18.18 -6.22
N VAL A 391 -8.20 -17.10 -6.21
CA VAL A 391 -7.99 -15.95 -7.09
C VAL A 391 -7.94 -14.67 -6.27
N ALA A 392 -6.90 -13.89 -6.44
CA ALA A 392 -6.82 -12.52 -5.98
C ALA A 392 -6.96 -11.57 -7.17
N MET A 393 -8.11 -10.94 -7.28
CA MET A 393 -8.37 -9.91 -8.30
C MET A 393 -7.76 -8.60 -7.84
N VAL A 394 -7.01 -7.94 -8.72
CA VAL A 394 -6.25 -6.73 -8.40
C VAL A 394 -6.64 -5.60 -9.34
N LEU A 395 -6.73 -4.39 -8.78
CA LEU A 395 -6.92 -3.15 -9.52
C LEU A 395 -6.07 -2.05 -8.86
N ALA A 396 -5.06 -1.57 -9.58
CA ALA A 396 -4.18 -0.51 -9.12
C ALA A 396 -4.80 0.87 -9.33
N ALA A 397 -4.78 1.70 -8.31
CA ALA A 397 -5.20 3.10 -8.38
C ALA A 397 -4.02 4.06 -8.62
N GLU A 398 -2.82 3.64 -8.26
CA GLU A 398 -1.56 4.35 -8.44
C GLU A 398 -0.59 3.49 -9.28
N ASP A 399 0.30 4.14 -10.01
CA ASP A 399 1.35 3.48 -10.76
C ASP A 399 2.56 3.24 -9.86
N ILE A 400 3.05 2.00 -9.85
CA ILE A 400 4.24 1.60 -9.09
C ILE A 400 5.38 1.45 -10.08
N ASP A 401 6.39 2.27 -9.93
CA ASP A 401 7.61 2.18 -10.71
C ASP A 401 8.51 1.06 -10.18
N LEU A 402 8.54 -0.07 -10.90
CA LEU A 402 9.39 -1.21 -10.57
C LEU A 402 10.81 -1.06 -11.13
N GLU A 403 11.00 -0.22 -12.16
CA GLU A 403 12.28 0.01 -12.83
C GLU A 403 13.12 1.08 -12.11
N ALA A 404 12.55 1.75 -11.09
CA ALA A 404 13.23 2.81 -10.37
C ALA A 404 14.64 2.36 -9.93
N GLU A 405 15.66 2.71 -10.73
CA GLU A 405 17.05 2.48 -10.37
C GLU A 405 17.44 3.35 -9.16
N PRO A 406 18.39 2.88 -8.31
CA PRO A 406 18.95 3.73 -7.28
C PRO A 406 19.82 4.79 -7.96
N GLU A 407 19.20 5.78 -8.55
CA GLU A 407 19.93 6.92 -9.07
C GLU A 407 20.47 7.74 -7.90
N GLU A 408 21.79 7.90 -7.87
CA GLU A 408 22.48 8.60 -6.82
C GLU A 408 22.18 10.10 -6.88
N GLY A 409 21.38 10.63 -5.95
CA GLY A 409 21.22 12.05 -5.66
C GLY A 409 20.39 12.86 -6.69
N LYS A 410 20.71 14.17 -6.79
CA LYS A 410 19.98 15.15 -7.64
C LYS A 410 19.84 14.77 -9.12
N ALA A 411 20.73 13.94 -9.65
CA ALA A 411 20.66 13.46 -11.04
C ALA A 411 19.47 12.55 -11.27
N GLY A 412 19.12 11.69 -10.31
CA GLY A 412 17.98 10.79 -10.40
C GLY A 412 16.63 11.51 -10.25
N GLU A 413 16.54 12.46 -9.33
CA GLU A 413 15.36 13.32 -9.26
C GLU A 413 15.13 14.03 -10.58
N MET A 414 16.21 14.54 -11.21
CA MET A 414 16.16 15.21 -12.49
C MET A 414 15.69 14.29 -13.61
N ALA A 415 16.24 13.08 -13.70
CA ALA A 415 15.84 12.09 -14.70
C ALA A 415 14.34 11.70 -14.53
N SER A 416 13.87 11.45 -13.32
CA SER A 416 12.47 11.09 -13.05
C SER A 416 11.48 12.22 -13.40
N ILE A 417 11.89 13.49 -13.22
CA ILE A 417 11.09 14.65 -13.59
C ILE A 417 11.04 14.80 -15.12
N LEU A 418 12.17 14.57 -15.81
CA LEU A 418 12.25 14.57 -17.27
C LEU A 418 11.43 13.44 -17.90
N ASP A 419 11.45 12.25 -17.34
CA ASP A 419 10.63 11.14 -17.80
C ASP A 419 9.14 11.40 -17.64
N ARG A 420 8.73 12.01 -16.52
CA ARG A 420 7.35 12.48 -16.32
C ARG A 420 6.94 13.52 -17.37
N LEU A 421 7.81 14.46 -17.68
CA LEU A 421 7.55 15.44 -18.72
C LEU A 421 7.34 14.76 -20.08
N THR A 422 8.26 13.86 -20.45
CA THR A 422 8.18 13.11 -21.72
C THR A 422 6.89 12.26 -21.82
N ASP A 423 6.45 11.63 -20.73
CA ASP A 423 5.21 10.86 -20.71
C ASP A 423 3.96 11.74 -20.82
N THR A 424 3.96 12.90 -20.17
CA THR A 424 2.85 13.87 -20.29
C THR A 424 2.79 14.49 -21.69
N GLU A 425 3.93 14.78 -22.33
CA GLU A 425 4.01 15.24 -23.72
C GLU A 425 3.43 14.20 -24.69
N LYS A 426 3.82 12.94 -24.58
CA LYS A 426 3.26 11.86 -25.41
C LYS A 426 1.74 11.73 -25.24
N LYS A 427 1.22 11.93 -24.02
CA LYS A 427 -0.22 11.91 -23.75
C LYS A 427 -0.93 13.12 -24.36
N ALA A 428 -0.33 14.30 -24.31
CA ALA A 428 -0.85 15.52 -24.94
C ALA A 428 -0.91 15.36 -26.46
N GLN A 429 0.17 14.91 -27.10
CA GLN A 429 0.22 14.65 -28.56
C GLN A 429 -0.82 13.61 -29.02
N ARG A 430 -1.07 12.57 -28.21
CA ARG A 430 -2.11 11.59 -28.53
C ARG A 430 -3.52 12.19 -28.43
N ALA A 431 -3.75 13.04 -27.43
CA ALA A 431 -5.03 13.73 -27.27
C ALA A 431 -5.28 14.72 -28.41
N GLU A 432 -4.25 15.42 -28.85
CA GLU A 432 -4.30 16.36 -29.99
C GLU A 432 -4.63 15.64 -31.31
N LYS A 433 -3.97 14.52 -31.61
CA LYS A 433 -4.28 13.69 -32.78
C LYS A 433 -5.71 13.12 -32.74
N GLU A 434 -6.19 12.76 -31.55
CA GLU A 434 -7.57 12.32 -31.37
C GLU A 434 -8.56 13.46 -31.63
N LEU A 435 -8.26 14.67 -31.16
CA LEU A 435 -9.04 15.88 -31.43
C LEU A 435 -9.08 16.20 -32.92
N GLU A 436 -7.94 16.20 -33.59
CA GLU A 436 -7.84 16.44 -35.04
C GLU A 436 -8.69 15.42 -35.85
N LYS A 437 -8.65 14.14 -35.44
CA LYS A 437 -9.46 13.10 -36.10
C LYS A 437 -10.96 13.36 -35.94
N VAL A 438 -11.41 13.63 -34.71
CA VAL A 438 -12.83 13.84 -34.40
C VAL A 438 -13.33 15.14 -35.01
N SER A 439 -12.49 16.17 -35.10
CA SER A 439 -12.81 17.44 -35.76
C SER A 439 -13.02 17.23 -37.28
N ARG A 440 -12.17 16.46 -37.96
CA ARG A 440 -12.37 16.11 -39.37
C ARG A 440 -13.67 15.33 -39.59
N GLU A 441 -14.00 14.40 -38.72
CA GLU A 441 -15.27 13.64 -38.78
C GLU A 441 -16.48 14.57 -38.63
N LEU A 442 -16.39 15.60 -37.80
CA LEU A 442 -17.44 16.62 -37.67
C LEU A 442 -17.56 17.45 -38.96
N ASP A 443 -16.44 17.94 -39.50
CA ASP A 443 -16.42 18.72 -40.75
C ASP A 443 -17.05 17.95 -41.93
N GLU A 444 -16.72 16.65 -42.06
CA GLU A 444 -17.32 15.78 -43.08
C GLU A 444 -18.83 15.61 -42.89
N LYS A 445 -19.30 15.47 -41.65
CA LYS A 445 -20.74 15.34 -41.36
C LYS A 445 -21.48 16.65 -41.60
N LEU A 446 -20.88 17.79 -41.25
CA LEU A 446 -21.45 19.11 -41.56
C LEU A 446 -21.54 19.35 -43.07
N ALA A 447 -20.51 18.97 -43.85
CA ALA A 447 -20.54 19.06 -45.30
C ALA A 447 -21.68 18.22 -45.90
N ARG A 448 -21.85 16.98 -45.41
CA ARG A 448 -22.95 16.10 -45.83
C ARG A 448 -24.33 16.64 -45.46
N LEU A 449 -24.47 17.21 -44.25
CA LEU A 449 -25.72 17.85 -43.85
C LEU A 449 -26.08 19.00 -44.77
N SER A 450 -25.12 19.88 -45.13
CA SER A 450 -25.33 21.00 -46.02
C SER A 450 -25.71 20.58 -47.46
N GLU A 451 -25.24 19.43 -47.90
CA GLU A 451 -25.57 18.87 -49.23
C GLU A 451 -26.99 18.25 -49.21
N ILE A 452 -27.34 17.52 -48.16
CA ILE A 452 -28.68 16.94 -47.99
C ILE A 452 -29.76 18.03 -47.82
N GLU A 453 -29.49 19.08 -47.09
CA GLU A 453 -30.41 20.24 -46.95
C GLU A 453 -30.68 20.96 -48.28
N LYS A 454 -29.77 20.89 -49.27
CA LYS A 454 -29.94 21.47 -50.59
C LYS A 454 -30.65 20.57 -51.59
N THR A 455 -30.54 19.26 -51.44
CA THR A 455 -30.99 18.28 -52.45
C THR A 455 -32.16 17.45 -52.06
N GLU A 456 -32.50 17.29 -50.79
CA GLU A 456 -33.55 16.36 -50.32
C GLU A 456 -34.72 17.08 -49.62
N THR A 457 -35.94 16.61 -49.91
CA THR A 457 -37.19 17.16 -49.40
C THR A 457 -37.78 16.34 -48.22
N GLU A 458 -37.14 15.21 -47.86
CA GLU A 458 -37.62 14.33 -46.79
C GLU A 458 -37.18 14.79 -45.38
N PRO A 459 -38.09 15.27 -44.50
CA PRO A 459 -37.73 15.77 -43.19
C PRO A 459 -37.06 14.76 -42.24
N SER A 460 -37.33 13.47 -42.43
CA SER A 460 -36.80 12.40 -41.55
C SER A 460 -35.31 12.17 -41.73
N LYS A 461 -34.80 12.30 -42.95
CA LYS A 461 -33.36 12.13 -43.27
C LYS A 461 -32.53 13.31 -42.76
N ILE A 462 -33.09 14.53 -42.91
CA ILE A 462 -32.48 15.77 -42.37
C ILE A 462 -32.37 15.68 -40.86
N HIS A 463 -33.42 15.23 -40.20
CA HIS A 463 -33.45 15.10 -38.73
C HIS A 463 -32.43 14.07 -38.23
N LYS A 464 -32.27 12.92 -38.91
CA LYS A 464 -31.28 11.91 -38.59
C LYS A 464 -29.84 12.44 -38.71
N MET A 465 -29.57 13.15 -39.81
CA MET A 465 -28.23 13.73 -40.03
C MET A 465 -27.90 14.82 -39.01
N ARG A 466 -28.87 15.65 -38.62
CA ARG A 466 -28.69 16.65 -37.55
C ARG A 466 -28.34 16.01 -36.21
N ASN A 467 -28.96 14.88 -35.87
CA ASN A 467 -28.60 14.14 -34.65
C ASN A 467 -27.16 13.58 -34.75
N GLU A 468 -26.75 13.08 -35.92
CA GLU A 468 -25.37 12.59 -36.13
C GLU A 468 -24.34 13.72 -36.05
N VAL A 469 -24.66 14.94 -36.44
CA VAL A 469 -23.83 16.13 -36.27
C VAL A 469 -23.78 16.52 -34.79
N PHE A 470 -24.90 16.55 -34.09
CA PHE A 470 -24.94 16.85 -32.66
C PHE A 470 -24.10 15.87 -31.83
N ASP A 471 -24.17 14.57 -32.14
CA ASP A 471 -23.32 13.57 -31.47
C ASP A 471 -21.82 13.79 -31.78
N ALA A 472 -21.48 14.23 -32.98
CA ALA A 472 -20.11 14.54 -33.36
C ALA A 472 -19.60 15.83 -32.67
N GLU A 473 -20.44 16.85 -32.53
CA GLU A 473 -20.11 18.07 -31.77
C GLU A 473 -19.81 17.73 -30.29
N ALA A 474 -20.64 16.89 -29.67
CA ALA A 474 -20.41 16.41 -28.30
C ALA A 474 -19.11 15.62 -28.17
N ALA A 475 -18.74 14.84 -29.21
CA ALA A 475 -17.46 14.12 -29.24
C ALA A 475 -16.25 15.07 -29.36
N VAL A 476 -16.35 16.12 -30.18
CA VAL A 476 -15.33 17.17 -30.29
C VAL A 476 -15.17 17.91 -28.96
N GLU A 477 -16.26 18.33 -28.31
CA GLU A 477 -16.20 19.00 -27.01
C GLU A 477 -15.50 18.14 -25.95
N LYS A 478 -15.78 16.84 -25.94
CA LYS A 478 -15.11 15.90 -25.04
C LYS A 478 -13.63 15.76 -25.34
N ALA A 479 -13.25 15.73 -26.63
CA ALA A 479 -11.84 15.67 -27.06
C ALA A 479 -11.10 16.95 -26.69
N VAL A 480 -11.69 18.13 -26.89
CA VAL A 480 -11.15 19.44 -26.47
C VAL A 480 -10.85 19.46 -24.97
N ARG A 481 -11.81 19.03 -24.14
CA ARG A 481 -11.60 18.96 -22.68
C ARG A 481 -10.46 18.00 -22.30
N LYS A 482 -10.33 16.89 -23.03
CA LYS A 482 -9.25 15.90 -22.80
C LYS A 482 -7.89 16.47 -23.18
N THR A 483 -7.79 17.17 -24.29
CA THR A 483 -6.55 17.82 -24.76
C THR A 483 -6.14 18.93 -23.79
N ALA A 484 -7.05 19.83 -23.42
CA ALA A 484 -6.77 20.89 -22.46
C ALA A 484 -6.27 20.35 -21.10
N LYS A 485 -6.84 19.22 -20.63
CA LYS A 485 -6.39 18.57 -19.40
C LYS A 485 -5.00 17.93 -19.54
N ALA A 486 -4.66 17.38 -20.70
CA ALA A 486 -3.36 16.80 -20.96
C ALA A 486 -2.29 17.90 -21.07
N GLU A 487 -2.56 18.99 -21.77
CA GLU A 487 -1.69 20.17 -21.87
C GLU A 487 -1.42 20.80 -20.49
N ALA A 488 -2.46 20.95 -19.65
CA ALA A 488 -2.29 21.48 -18.30
C ALA A 488 -1.34 20.61 -17.46
N LYS A 489 -1.40 19.30 -17.60
CA LYS A 489 -0.47 18.38 -16.93
C LYS A 489 0.96 18.50 -17.47
N THR A 490 1.12 18.68 -18.78
CA THR A 490 2.43 18.88 -19.41
C THR A 490 3.06 20.19 -18.96
N ARG A 491 2.27 21.28 -18.87
CA ARG A 491 2.74 22.57 -18.32
C ARG A 491 3.19 22.45 -16.87
N TYR A 492 2.42 21.72 -16.04
CA TYR A 492 2.80 21.49 -14.66
C TYR A 492 4.11 20.72 -14.55
N ALA A 493 4.28 19.64 -15.33
CA ALA A 493 5.51 18.86 -15.35
C ALA A 493 6.70 19.71 -15.89
N ALA A 494 6.50 20.55 -16.91
CA ALA A 494 7.52 21.48 -17.41
C ALA A 494 7.95 22.50 -16.35
N GLN A 495 7.03 22.97 -15.52
CA GLN A 495 7.33 23.87 -14.41
C GLN A 495 8.12 23.18 -13.30
N GLU A 496 7.85 21.90 -13.02
CA GLU A 496 8.67 21.08 -12.10
C GLU A 496 10.11 20.94 -12.64
N VAL A 497 10.29 20.68 -13.95
CA VAL A 497 11.61 20.62 -14.60
C VAL A 497 12.35 21.94 -14.48
N ALA A 498 11.68 23.06 -14.73
CA ALA A 498 12.27 24.40 -14.61
C ALA A 498 12.69 24.71 -13.17
N ASN A 499 11.84 24.36 -12.18
CA ASN A 499 12.13 24.55 -10.76
C ASN A 499 13.29 23.68 -10.27
N ALA A 500 13.47 22.51 -10.88
CA ALA A 500 14.58 21.61 -10.61
C ALA A 500 15.91 22.03 -11.28
N GLY A 501 15.88 23.10 -12.10
CA GLY A 501 17.07 23.67 -12.74
C GLY A 501 17.53 22.94 -14.01
N ALA A 502 16.66 22.14 -14.65
CA ALA A 502 16.93 21.50 -15.93
C ALA A 502 16.45 22.36 -17.10
N ASN A 503 17.04 22.14 -18.28
CA ASN A 503 16.60 22.79 -19.50
C ASN A 503 15.25 22.23 -19.94
N VAL A 504 14.24 23.09 -19.95
CA VAL A 504 12.93 22.81 -20.55
C VAL A 504 13.04 22.97 -22.07
N PRO A 505 12.43 22.11 -22.89
CA PRO A 505 12.36 22.30 -24.34
C PRO A 505 11.87 23.72 -24.72
N GLU A 506 12.48 24.33 -25.74
CA GLU A 506 12.20 25.73 -26.13
C GLU A 506 10.72 26.01 -26.41
N GLU A 507 10.00 25.03 -26.96
CA GLU A 507 8.56 25.09 -27.24
C GLU A 507 7.70 25.26 -25.98
N LEU A 508 8.07 24.61 -24.87
CA LEU A 508 7.37 24.71 -23.59
C LEU A 508 7.84 25.89 -22.74
N SER A 509 9.07 26.38 -22.95
CA SER A 509 9.61 27.51 -22.21
C SER A 509 8.94 28.82 -22.59
N GLN A 510 8.50 28.98 -23.86
CA GLN A 510 7.75 30.16 -24.34
C GLN A 510 6.34 30.21 -23.72
N ASP A 511 5.69 29.09 -23.53
CA ASP A 511 4.36 28.99 -22.88
C ASP A 511 4.40 29.28 -21.38
N LEU A 512 5.51 29.01 -20.71
CA LEU A 512 5.70 29.31 -19.27
C LEU A 512 5.92 30.79 -19.00
N THR A 513 6.48 31.54 -19.98
CA THR A 513 6.75 32.98 -19.84
C THR A 513 5.57 33.88 -20.23
N SER A 514 4.54 33.32 -20.89
CA SER A 514 3.38 34.09 -21.38
C SER A 514 2.18 34.13 -20.42
N SER A 515 2.25 33.50 -19.23
CA SER A 515 1.13 33.42 -18.27
C SER A 515 1.40 34.16 -16.97
N ASP A 516 1.58 35.48 -17.04
CA ASP A 516 1.48 36.36 -15.87
C ASP A 516 0.08 37.02 -15.80
N ASP A 517 -1.02 36.21 -15.90
CA ASP A 517 -2.34 36.61 -15.35
C ASP A 517 -3.34 35.43 -15.28
N PRO A 518 -3.79 34.97 -14.08
CA PRO A 518 -4.72 33.85 -13.97
C PRO A 518 -6.21 34.24 -14.07
N LYS A 519 -6.57 35.35 -14.76
CA LYS A 519 -7.97 35.84 -14.73
C LYS A 519 -8.69 36.04 -16.07
N GLU A 520 -8.16 35.65 -17.22
CA GLU A 520 -8.94 35.74 -18.45
C GLU A 520 -8.61 34.64 -19.46
N SER A 521 -9.33 33.49 -19.40
CA SER A 521 -9.59 32.68 -20.60
C SER A 521 -10.74 31.70 -20.39
N THR A 522 -11.95 32.23 -20.39
CA THR A 522 -13.10 31.45 -20.88
C THR A 522 -13.20 31.71 -22.39
N PRO A 523 -13.00 30.70 -23.25
CA PRO A 523 -13.26 30.90 -24.69
C PRO A 523 -14.78 31.03 -24.89
N LYS A 524 -15.20 32.19 -25.38
CA LYS A 524 -16.51 32.36 -25.99
C LYS A 524 -16.51 31.57 -27.29
N LEU A 525 -17.35 30.55 -27.35
CA LEU A 525 -17.70 29.85 -28.60
C LEU A 525 -18.40 30.81 -29.58
N PRO A 526 -18.12 30.68 -30.89
CA PRO A 526 -18.86 31.39 -31.92
C PRO A 526 -20.30 30.89 -32.09
#